data_bb880e272eb5297df89f3bba7e20a0fe
#
_entry.id   bb880e272eb5297df89f3bba7e20a0fe
#
_cell.length_a   1.000
_cell.length_b   1.000
_cell.length_c   1.000
_cell.angle_alpha   90.00
_cell.angle_beta   90.00
_cell.angle_gamma   90.00
#
_symmetry.space_group_name_H-M   'P 1'
#
loop_
_entity.id
_entity.type
_entity.pdbx_description
1 polymer ?
#
loop_
_entity_poly.entity_id
_entity_poly.type
_entity_poly.pdbx_seq_one_letter_code
_entity_poly.pdbx_strand_id
1 'polypeptide(L)'
;MHMPGHKRRVAVVPECVQRYDLTEVSGTDDLHHASGILKDAMARTSALHGADRSWYLVNGSTCGNLAGVSAIVPYDGELIVARNCHRSVFHAIELRHAHPHWLWPSMDPATGIFESIRPEAVEALLDEYPESRAVVLTSPTYEGVVSDIRRIADLCHQHGIPLMVDEAHGAHLGLVPEAGFPDSATRQGADISVQSAHKTLLGMTQTAYLHLRGERVSESVIEEKLSIFESSSPSYPLMLSLAGCTEWMEQEGRQCFMDWAAALRAFDETIRSLRHLRVLCHGEDAVNAHAFYAFDPSKLVIDCSATRLSGYAMMDLLRMYFHYELEMAQPGYALAMTGPGDDFAELPRFAEALRMIDQVLDEDENADSVRTLVDGTWTDVDMSALREAVRRKCATDTMAEVRNSAESARLAMVDIPSLQEATPKEMVQTPCEAVEAAVEMVPVAALQGRVSGEYVYSYPPGIPLLVPGERITEAMVRYLQQADKRYDELRYSRSEAVPGRVACLTQV
;
A
#
# COMPACT_ATOMS: atom_id res chain seq x y z
N MET A 1 -27.33 30.91 -14.43
CA MET A 1 -27.44 29.66 -15.19
C MET A 1 -26.00 29.17 -15.45
N HIS A 2 -25.48 28.26 -14.63
CA HIS A 2 -24.10 27.76 -14.65
C HIS A 2 -24.09 26.24 -14.38
N MET A 3 -22.96 25.57 -14.54
CA MET A 3 -22.76 24.17 -14.12
C MET A 3 -22.89 24.02 -12.59
N PRO A 4 -23.15 22.83 -12.05
CA PRO A 4 -23.40 21.56 -12.75
C PRO A 4 -24.75 21.46 -13.47
N GLY A 5 -24.87 20.50 -14.39
CA GLY A 5 -26.06 20.30 -15.25
C GLY A 5 -27.36 20.01 -14.50
N HIS A 6 -27.31 19.31 -13.38
CA HIS A 6 -28.47 18.99 -12.53
C HIS A 6 -29.09 20.22 -11.84
N LYS A 7 -28.37 21.36 -11.79
CA LYS A 7 -28.80 22.63 -11.18
C LYS A 7 -29.32 22.49 -9.73
N ARG A 8 -28.98 21.37 -9.04
CA ARG A 8 -29.49 20.99 -7.73
C ARG A 8 -31.02 20.86 -7.67
N ARG A 9 -31.66 20.67 -8.83
CA ARG A 9 -33.13 20.58 -8.96
C ARG A 9 -33.62 19.16 -9.24
N VAL A 10 -32.77 18.30 -9.83
CA VAL A 10 -33.07 16.90 -10.12
C VAL A 10 -32.07 16.05 -9.36
N ALA A 11 -32.50 15.35 -8.33
CA ALA A 11 -31.66 14.50 -7.50
C ALA A 11 -31.51 13.12 -8.17
N VAL A 12 -30.28 12.81 -8.60
CA VAL A 12 -29.87 11.49 -9.10
C VAL A 12 -29.00 10.74 -8.10
N VAL A 13 -28.60 11.43 -7.01
CA VAL A 13 -27.89 10.93 -5.84
C VAL A 13 -28.55 11.50 -4.58
N PRO A 14 -28.23 11.03 -3.36
CA PRO A 14 -28.76 11.60 -2.13
C PRO A 14 -28.60 13.13 -2.10
N GLU A 15 -29.66 13.82 -1.71
CA GLU A 15 -29.74 15.30 -1.77
C GLU A 15 -28.59 15.98 -1.00
N CYS A 16 -28.14 15.40 0.10
CA CYS A 16 -27.01 15.89 0.90
C CYS A 16 -25.72 15.96 0.08
N VAL A 17 -25.43 14.99 -0.79
CA VAL A 17 -24.25 15.01 -1.66
C VAL A 17 -24.43 16.04 -2.77
N GLN A 18 -25.58 16.03 -3.43
CA GLN A 18 -25.85 16.92 -4.56
C GLN A 18 -25.90 18.40 -4.16
N ARG A 19 -26.22 18.69 -2.89
CA ARG A 19 -26.27 20.05 -2.35
C ARG A 19 -24.90 20.73 -2.38
N TYR A 20 -23.82 19.96 -2.18
CA TYR A 20 -22.44 20.45 -2.14
C TYR A 20 -21.71 20.29 -3.49
N ASP A 21 -22.38 19.73 -4.50
CA ASP A 21 -21.81 19.63 -5.85
C ASP A 21 -21.95 21.00 -6.54
N LEU A 22 -20.83 21.70 -6.58
CA LEU A 22 -20.67 23.06 -7.05
C LEU A 22 -19.63 23.12 -8.17
N THR A 23 -19.39 24.30 -8.69
CA THR A 23 -18.26 24.61 -9.57
C THR A 23 -17.59 25.92 -9.12
N GLU A 24 -16.58 26.35 -9.88
CA GLU A 24 -15.81 27.57 -9.68
C GLU A 24 -16.71 28.80 -9.94
N VAL A 25 -17.59 29.12 -8.99
CA VAL A 25 -18.43 30.31 -9.00
C VAL A 25 -17.93 31.29 -7.93
N SER A 26 -18.43 32.54 -7.98
CA SER A 26 -18.08 33.54 -6.99
C SER A 26 -18.29 33.02 -5.56
N GLY A 27 -17.22 32.98 -4.77
CA GLY A 27 -17.21 32.53 -3.38
C GLY A 27 -16.87 31.03 -3.17
N THR A 28 -16.66 30.23 -4.21
CA THR A 28 -16.26 28.80 -4.08
C THR A 28 -14.79 28.53 -4.40
N ASP A 29 -14.04 29.54 -4.92
CA ASP A 29 -12.63 29.44 -5.28
C ASP A 29 -12.38 28.49 -6.47
N ASP A 30 -11.11 28.36 -6.91
CA ASP A 30 -10.65 27.47 -7.99
C ASP A 30 -9.47 26.64 -7.48
N LEU A 31 -9.54 25.32 -7.55
CA LEU A 31 -8.50 24.44 -6.99
C LEU A 31 -7.12 24.70 -7.63
N HIS A 32 -7.06 24.93 -8.94
CA HIS A 32 -5.79 25.15 -9.66
C HIS A 32 -5.25 26.57 -9.52
N HIS A 33 -6.09 27.53 -9.09
CA HIS A 33 -5.72 28.92 -8.88
C HIS A 33 -6.25 29.45 -7.54
N ALA A 34 -6.10 28.65 -6.50
CA ALA A 34 -6.67 28.92 -5.19
C ALA A 34 -6.18 30.24 -4.61
N SER A 35 -7.11 31.15 -4.33
CA SER A 35 -6.85 32.48 -3.81
C SER A 35 -7.72 32.85 -2.62
N GLY A 36 -8.72 32.04 -2.29
CA GLY A 36 -9.71 32.24 -1.25
C GLY A 36 -9.80 31.04 -0.30
N ILE A 37 -11.01 30.51 -0.14
CA ILE A 37 -11.33 29.48 0.87
C ILE A 37 -10.53 28.19 0.70
N LEU A 38 -10.22 27.78 -0.54
CA LEU A 38 -9.42 26.58 -0.78
C LEU A 38 -7.95 26.82 -0.42
N LYS A 39 -7.42 28.03 -0.72
CA LYS A 39 -6.06 28.40 -0.29
C LYS A 39 -5.94 28.35 1.23
N ASP A 40 -6.90 28.93 1.94
CA ASP A 40 -6.88 28.93 3.41
C ASP A 40 -7.02 27.51 3.99
N ALA A 41 -7.89 26.68 3.41
CA ALA A 41 -8.05 25.29 3.82
C ALA A 41 -6.77 24.48 3.60
N MET A 42 -6.14 24.60 2.42
CA MET A 42 -4.87 23.92 2.12
C MET A 42 -3.71 24.43 3.01
N ALA A 43 -3.69 25.72 3.39
CA ALA A 43 -2.71 26.25 4.33
C ALA A 43 -2.86 25.65 5.74
N ARG A 44 -4.09 25.46 6.23
CA ARG A 44 -4.35 24.73 7.49
C ARG A 44 -3.87 23.28 7.41
N THR A 45 -4.14 22.61 6.29
CA THR A 45 -3.65 21.25 6.04
C THR A 45 -2.12 21.20 6.05
N SER A 46 -1.44 22.17 5.41
CA SER A 46 0.02 22.27 5.45
C SER A 46 0.54 22.38 6.89
N ALA A 47 -0.04 23.25 7.67
CA ALA A 47 0.33 23.45 9.08
C ALA A 47 0.14 22.16 9.91
N LEU A 48 -0.97 21.46 9.71
CA LEU A 48 -1.29 20.21 10.39
C LEU A 48 -0.23 19.13 10.08
N HIS A 49 0.14 18.95 8.81
CA HIS A 49 1.10 17.93 8.36
C HIS A 49 2.57 18.36 8.49
N GLY A 50 2.84 19.62 8.84
CA GLY A 50 4.21 20.15 8.94
C GLY A 50 4.87 20.35 7.58
N ALA A 51 4.08 20.62 6.55
CA ALA A 51 4.53 20.96 5.20
C ALA A 51 4.62 22.48 5.01
N ASP A 52 5.42 22.93 4.06
CA ASP A 52 5.45 24.32 3.63
C ASP A 52 4.27 24.63 2.71
N ARG A 53 3.87 23.66 1.88
CA ARG A 53 2.71 23.75 1.00
C ARG A 53 2.01 22.40 0.90
N SER A 54 0.67 22.43 0.78
CA SER A 54 -0.16 21.25 0.51
C SER A 54 -1.17 21.54 -0.58
N TRP A 55 -1.43 20.57 -1.42
CA TRP A 55 -2.49 20.60 -2.43
C TRP A 55 -3.50 19.48 -2.19
N TYR A 56 -4.77 19.79 -2.39
CA TYR A 56 -5.83 18.80 -2.40
C TYR A 56 -5.84 18.05 -3.72
N LEU A 57 -5.93 16.73 -3.66
CA LEU A 57 -6.01 15.86 -4.81
C LEU A 57 -7.37 15.16 -4.84
N VAL A 58 -8.10 15.36 -5.94
CA VAL A 58 -9.41 14.74 -6.19
C VAL A 58 -9.33 13.59 -7.21
N ASN A 59 -8.14 13.31 -7.73
CA ASN A 59 -7.84 12.17 -8.59
C ASN A 59 -6.95 11.11 -7.90
N GLY A 60 -6.97 11.09 -6.55
CA GLY A 60 -6.24 10.14 -5.72
C GLY A 60 -4.74 10.42 -5.62
N SER A 61 -4.04 9.63 -4.81
CA SER A 61 -2.57 9.66 -4.74
C SER A 61 -1.91 9.29 -6.08
N THR A 62 -2.63 8.60 -6.97
CA THR A 62 -2.16 8.35 -8.35
C THR A 62 -1.81 9.65 -9.06
N CYS A 63 -2.69 10.65 -9.02
CA CYS A 63 -2.44 11.99 -9.58
C CYS A 63 -1.22 12.65 -8.91
N GLY A 64 -1.11 12.58 -7.59
CA GLY A 64 0.02 13.11 -6.83
C GLY A 64 1.35 12.46 -7.21
N ASN A 65 1.37 11.13 -7.38
CA ASN A 65 2.58 10.41 -7.80
C ASN A 65 2.99 10.78 -9.23
N LEU A 66 2.03 10.86 -10.16
CA LEU A 66 2.29 11.30 -11.53
C LEU A 66 2.84 12.73 -11.57
N ALA A 67 2.23 13.65 -10.83
CA ALA A 67 2.64 15.05 -10.78
C ALA A 67 4.00 15.21 -10.07
N GLY A 68 4.19 14.56 -8.92
CA GLY A 68 5.42 14.65 -8.13
C GLY A 68 6.63 14.13 -8.89
N VAL A 69 6.58 12.92 -9.43
CA VAL A 69 7.67 12.37 -10.25
C VAL A 69 7.93 13.26 -11.49
N SER A 70 6.85 13.73 -12.15
CA SER A 70 7.01 14.61 -13.32
C SER A 70 7.59 15.98 -12.99
N ALA A 71 7.47 16.43 -11.74
CA ALA A 71 8.04 17.68 -11.29
C ALA A 71 9.55 17.59 -11.02
N ILE A 72 10.04 16.43 -10.58
CA ILE A 72 11.44 16.25 -10.13
C ILE A 72 12.31 15.48 -11.12
N VAL A 73 11.70 14.72 -12.04
CA VAL A 73 12.45 13.96 -13.07
C VAL A 73 12.22 14.62 -14.42
N PRO A 74 13.26 15.17 -15.07
CA PRO A 74 13.14 15.73 -16.42
C PRO A 74 12.79 14.63 -17.43
N TYR A 75 12.32 15.04 -18.61
CA TYR A 75 12.13 14.11 -19.72
C TYR A 75 13.48 13.45 -20.06
N ASP A 76 13.48 12.13 -20.24
CA ASP A 76 14.67 11.33 -20.51
C ASP A 76 15.72 11.39 -19.36
N GLY A 77 15.28 11.67 -18.12
CA GLY A 77 16.14 11.78 -16.95
C GLY A 77 16.30 10.46 -16.21
N GLU A 78 17.33 10.37 -15.38
CA GLU A 78 17.58 9.22 -14.50
C GLU A 78 16.96 9.43 -13.12
N LEU A 79 16.53 8.33 -12.47
CA LEU A 79 16.08 8.35 -11.10
C LEU A 79 16.38 7.04 -10.37
N ILE A 80 16.58 7.11 -9.07
CA ILE A 80 16.61 5.94 -8.18
C ILE A 80 15.19 5.73 -7.66
N VAL A 81 14.65 4.51 -7.80
CA VAL A 81 13.27 4.22 -7.45
C VAL A 81 13.12 2.85 -6.79
N ALA A 82 12.37 2.80 -5.68
CA ALA A 82 12.12 1.54 -4.99
C ALA A 82 11.21 0.64 -5.83
N ARG A 83 11.64 -0.63 -5.99
CA ARG A 83 10.98 -1.60 -6.88
C ARG A 83 9.61 -2.06 -6.38
N ASN A 84 9.31 -1.80 -5.10
CA ASN A 84 8.00 -2.04 -4.47
C ASN A 84 7.05 -0.83 -4.51
N CYS A 85 7.35 0.20 -5.30
CA CYS A 85 6.43 1.32 -5.49
C CYS A 85 5.13 0.89 -6.18
N HIS A 86 4.07 1.64 -5.93
CA HIS A 86 2.79 1.48 -6.61
C HIS A 86 2.92 1.79 -8.10
N ARG A 87 2.13 1.10 -8.94
CA ARG A 87 2.13 1.26 -10.41
C ARG A 87 2.07 2.70 -10.92
N SER A 88 1.49 3.64 -10.17
CA SER A 88 1.44 5.06 -10.57
C SER A 88 2.82 5.69 -10.70
N VAL A 89 3.80 5.27 -9.88
CA VAL A 89 5.18 5.71 -10.00
C VAL A 89 5.80 5.17 -11.28
N PHE A 90 5.55 3.90 -11.63
CA PHE A 90 6.03 3.30 -12.88
C PHE A 90 5.40 3.95 -14.12
N HIS A 91 4.11 4.30 -14.07
CA HIS A 91 3.46 5.06 -15.13
C HIS A 91 4.08 6.47 -15.29
N ALA A 92 4.48 7.11 -14.19
CA ALA A 92 5.19 8.39 -14.29
C ALA A 92 6.56 8.22 -14.95
N ILE A 93 7.31 7.16 -14.62
CA ILE A 93 8.59 6.80 -15.29
C ILE A 93 8.37 6.63 -16.79
N GLU A 94 7.35 5.87 -17.19
CA GLU A 94 6.97 5.67 -18.58
C GLU A 94 6.65 7.00 -19.28
N LEU A 95 5.76 7.83 -18.70
CA LEU A 95 5.38 9.13 -19.28
C LEU A 95 6.54 10.12 -19.36
N ARG A 96 7.55 10.00 -18.50
CA ARG A 96 8.74 10.85 -18.53
C ARG A 96 9.86 10.31 -19.42
N HIS A 97 9.70 9.12 -20.01
CA HIS A 97 10.76 8.38 -20.70
C HIS A 97 12.00 8.19 -19.81
N ALA A 98 11.79 8.08 -18.51
CA ALA A 98 12.86 8.11 -17.54
C ALA A 98 13.60 6.77 -17.46
N HIS A 99 14.88 6.84 -17.04
CA HIS A 99 15.78 5.70 -16.86
C HIS A 99 15.83 5.33 -15.37
N PRO A 100 15.11 4.27 -14.94
CA PRO A 100 15.06 3.87 -13.54
C PRO A 100 16.28 3.06 -13.11
N HIS A 101 16.86 3.41 -11.96
CA HIS A 101 17.81 2.59 -11.22
C HIS A 101 17.08 1.98 -10.02
N TRP A 102 16.96 0.65 -10.02
CA TRP A 102 16.11 -0.04 -9.07
C TRP A 102 16.73 -0.16 -7.68
N LEU A 103 16.08 0.42 -6.70
CA LEU A 103 16.34 0.19 -5.28
C LEU A 103 15.49 -1.01 -4.81
N TRP A 104 16.16 -2.11 -4.48
CA TRP A 104 15.52 -3.35 -4.09
C TRP A 104 15.35 -3.43 -2.57
N PRO A 105 14.11 -3.36 -2.03
CA PRO A 105 13.89 -3.65 -0.61
C PRO A 105 14.14 -5.14 -0.35
N SER A 106 14.69 -5.46 0.82
CA SER A 106 14.72 -6.83 1.31
C SER A 106 13.31 -7.32 1.63
N MET A 107 13.13 -8.63 1.76
CA MET A 107 11.88 -9.24 2.22
C MET A 107 12.16 -10.11 3.42
N ASP A 108 11.28 -10.04 4.41
CA ASP A 108 11.28 -10.98 5.52
C ASP A 108 10.98 -12.41 4.99
N PRO A 109 11.90 -13.35 5.16
CA PRO A 109 11.75 -14.69 4.58
C PRO A 109 10.62 -15.51 5.24
N ALA A 110 10.19 -15.15 6.44
CA ALA A 110 9.13 -15.86 7.15
C ALA A 110 7.74 -15.44 6.69
N THR A 111 7.54 -14.14 6.48
CA THR A 111 6.22 -13.56 6.15
C THR A 111 6.09 -13.18 4.69
N GLY A 112 7.19 -12.92 3.98
CA GLY A 112 7.19 -12.39 2.61
C GLY A 112 6.88 -10.88 2.54
N ILE A 113 6.95 -10.18 3.67
CA ILE A 113 6.71 -8.73 3.75
C ILE A 113 7.98 -7.97 3.40
N PHE A 114 7.87 -6.89 2.66
CA PHE A 114 8.99 -6.01 2.37
C PHE A 114 9.50 -5.33 3.65
N GLU A 115 10.81 -5.40 3.86
CA GLU A 115 11.50 -4.73 4.95
C GLU A 115 11.71 -3.23 4.65
N SER A 116 12.18 -2.50 5.66
CA SER A 116 12.52 -1.08 5.49
C SER A 116 13.64 -0.89 4.46
N ILE A 117 13.52 0.15 3.64
CA ILE A 117 14.61 0.60 2.77
C ILE A 117 15.80 1.03 3.67
N ARG A 118 16.93 0.42 3.45
CA ARG A 118 18.15 0.75 4.20
C ARG A 118 18.83 1.98 3.61
N PRO A 119 19.16 3.00 4.41
CA PRO A 119 19.85 4.20 3.96
C PRO A 119 21.15 3.89 3.20
N GLU A 120 21.89 2.84 3.63
CA GLU A 120 23.15 2.43 2.97
C GLU A 120 22.92 1.90 1.54
N ALA A 121 21.75 1.32 1.25
CA ALA A 121 21.42 0.89 -0.10
C ALA A 121 21.10 2.10 -1.01
N VAL A 122 20.50 3.14 -0.45
CA VAL A 122 20.28 4.41 -1.16
C VAL A 122 21.61 5.11 -1.45
N GLU A 123 22.49 5.21 -0.44
CA GLU A 123 23.83 5.82 -0.56
C GLU A 123 24.64 5.13 -1.66
N ALA A 124 24.68 3.79 -1.69
CA ALA A 124 25.38 3.02 -2.71
C ALA A 124 24.89 3.33 -4.13
N LEU A 125 23.56 3.48 -4.32
CA LEU A 125 23.01 3.82 -5.64
C LEU A 125 23.24 5.27 -6.00
N LEU A 126 23.24 6.19 -5.04
CA LEU A 126 23.60 7.60 -5.28
C LEU A 126 25.03 7.76 -5.74
N ASP A 127 25.95 6.96 -5.18
CA ASP A 127 27.37 6.93 -5.59
C ASP A 127 27.54 6.27 -6.97
N GLU A 128 26.79 5.22 -7.27
CA GLU A 128 26.87 4.48 -8.54
C GLU A 128 26.23 5.26 -9.70
N TYR A 129 25.13 6.01 -9.42
CA TYR A 129 24.35 6.75 -10.43
C TYR A 129 24.27 8.25 -10.09
N PRO A 130 25.39 8.99 -10.17
CA PRO A 130 25.46 10.40 -9.74
C PRO A 130 24.62 11.35 -10.62
N GLU A 131 24.20 10.92 -11.82
CA GLU A 131 23.32 11.70 -12.71
C GLU A 131 21.83 11.60 -12.35
N SER A 132 21.48 10.75 -11.37
CA SER A 132 20.09 10.62 -10.90
C SER A 132 19.55 11.97 -10.42
N ARG A 133 18.30 12.26 -10.78
CA ARG A 133 17.63 13.54 -10.49
C ARG A 133 16.74 13.50 -9.26
N ALA A 134 16.40 12.31 -8.79
CA ALA A 134 15.56 12.12 -7.62
C ALA A 134 15.72 10.71 -7.05
N VAL A 135 15.34 10.56 -5.78
CA VAL A 135 15.00 9.26 -5.18
C VAL A 135 13.50 9.22 -4.94
N VAL A 136 12.86 8.10 -5.34
CA VAL A 136 11.41 7.87 -5.12
C VAL A 136 11.23 6.54 -4.39
N LEU A 137 10.53 6.53 -3.27
CA LEU A 137 10.25 5.32 -2.51
C LEU A 137 8.85 5.32 -1.88
N THR A 138 8.40 4.16 -1.40
CA THR A 138 7.14 4.00 -0.66
C THR A 138 7.42 3.76 0.81
N SER A 139 6.83 4.58 1.69
CA SER A 139 6.88 4.43 3.14
C SER A 139 5.71 5.17 3.79
N PRO A 140 4.86 4.50 4.60
CA PRO A 140 4.93 3.06 4.90
C PRO A 140 4.58 2.17 3.71
N THR A 141 4.98 0.89 3.78
CA THR A 141 4.45 -0.12 2.88
C THR A 141 2.96 -0.36 3.14
N TYR A 142 2.31 -1.18 2.33
CA TYR A 142 0.91 -1.54 2.52
C TYR A 142 0.67 -2.21 3.87
N GLU A 143 1.62 -3.06 4.30
CA GLU A 143 1.60 -3.77 5.56
C GLU A 143 1.97 -2.91 6.77
N GLY A 144 2.50 -1.70 6.55
CA GLY A 144 2.82 -0.74 7.60
C GLY A 144 4.30 -0.59 7.94
N VAL A 145 5.21 -1.16 7.16
CA VAL A 145 6.66 -1.03 7.40
C VAL A 145 7.14 0.36 7.01
N VAL A 146 7.77 1.06 7.94
CA VAL A 146 8.29 2.43 7.77
C VAL A 146 9.82 2.40 7.61
N SER A 147 10.36 3.20 6.70
CA SER A 147 11.80 3.38 6.49
C SER A 147 12.34 4.62 7.23
N ASP A 148 13.65 4.67 7.46
CA ASP A 148 14.33 5.85 8.05
C ASP A 148 14.41 6.98 7.01
N ILE A 149 13.27 7.65 6.82
CA ILE A 149 13.14 8.72 5.84
C ILE A 149 14.06 9.89 6.14
N ARG A 150 14.30 10.19 7.42
CA ARG A 150 15.19 11.29 7.82
C ARG A 150 16.60 11.08 7.29
N ARG A 151 17.17 9.92 7.56
CA ARG A 151 18.52 9.59 7.11
C ARG A 151 18.61 9.51 5.57
N ILE A 152 17.58 8.93 4.93
CA ILE A 152 17.51 8.87 3.47
C ILE A 152 17.41 10.28 2.87
N ALA A 153 16.59 11.17 3.44
CA ALA A 153 16.49 12.55 3.01
C ALA A 153 17.85 13.29 3.13
N ASP A 154 18.53 13.12 4.27
CA ASP A 154 19.86 13.73 4.48
C ASP A 154 20.87 13.28 3.42
N LEU A 155 20.87 12.00 3.02
CA LEU A 155 21.71 11.47 1.95
C LEU A 155 21.35 12.08 0.59
N CYS A 156 20.08 12.10 0.22
CA CYS A 156 19.62 12.74 -1.02
C CYS A 156 20.02 14.22 -1.08
N HIS A 157 19.85 14.93 0.02
CA HIS A 157 20.19 16.36 0.13
C HIS A 157 21.70 16.63 0.05
N GLN A 158 22.55 15.73 0.55
CA GLN A 158 24.00 15.82 0.38
C GLN A 158 24.41 15.70 -1.10
N HIS A 159 23.69 14.90 -1.88
CA HIS A 159 23.85 14.78 -3.33
C HIS A 159 23.10 15.87 -4.13
N GLY A 160 22.40 16.79 -3.44
CA GLY A 160 21.70 17.92 -4.06
C GLY A 160 20.42 17.55 -4.82
N ILE A 161 19.86 16.35 -4.59
CA ILE A 161 18.64 15.86 -5.24
C ILE A 161 17.47 15.75 -4.26
N PRO A 162 16.20 15.86 -4.74
CA PRO A 162 15.03 15.70 -3.90
C PRO A 162 14.70 14.24 -3.59
N LEU A 163 14.10 14.03 -2.42
CA LEU A 163 13.43 12.80 -2.02
C LEU A 163 11.92 12.93 -2.17
N MET A 164 11.29 12.04 -2.91
CA MET A 164 9.83 11.88 -2.95
C MET A 164 9.42 10.57 -2.28
N VAL A 165 8.40 10.64 -1.42
CA VAL A 165 7.83 9.48 -0.73
C VAL A 165 6.36 9.31 -1.10
N ASP A 166 6.03 8.15 -1.70
CA ASP A 166 4.66 7.68 -1.76
C ASP A 166 4.25 7.18 -0.36
N GLU A 167 3.58 8.04 0.37
CA GLU A 167 3.09 7.85 1.72
C GLU A 167 1.56 7.61 1.72
N ALA A 168 1.04 6.96 0.67
CA ALA A 168 -0.41 6.78 0.50
C ALA A 168 -1.07 6.07 1.68
N HIS A 169 -0.34 5.22 2.41
CA HIS A 169 -0.82 4.51 3.59
C HIS A 169 -0.46 5.18 4.92
N GLY A 170 0.06 6.40 4.90
CA GLY A 170 0.57 7.11 6.06
C GLY A 170 -0.04 8.49 6.34
N ALA A 171 -1.22 8.82 5.82
CA ALA A 171 -1.81 10.15 6.02
C ALA A 171 -2.07 10.52 7.50
N HIS A 172 -2.17 9.53 8.38
CA HIS A 172 -2.34 9.71 9.83
C HIS A 172 -1.01 9.85 10.58
N LEU A 173 0.12 9.51 9.96
CA LEU A 173 1.43 9.50 10.62
C LEU A 173 1.87 10.92 11.01
N GLY A 174 2.50 11.02 12.19
CA GLY A 174 3.03 12.28 12.71
C GLY A 174 1.99 13.34 13.12
N LEU A 175 0.68 13.08 12.99
CA LEU A 175 -0.37 14.07 13.34
C LEU A 175 -0.53 14.24 14.84
N VAL A 176 -0.38 13.18 15.63
CA VAL A 176 -0.46 13.18 17.09
C VAL A 176 0.72 12.37 17.65
N PRO A 177 1.89 12.98 17.83
CA PRO A 177 3.11 12.28 18.27
C PRO A 177 2.93 11.53 19.60
N GLU A 178 2.12 12.05 20.50
CA GLU A 178 1.87 11.44 21.82
C GLU A 178 1.09 10.12 21.72
N ALA A 179 0.40 9.85 20.64
CA ALA A 179 -0.28 8.58 20.40
C ALA A 179 0.70 7.43 20.10
N GLY A 180 1.94 7.75 19.66
CA GLY A 180 3.00 6.78 19.43
C GLY A 180 3.01 6.17 18.03
N PHE A 181 2.26 6.71 17.08
CA PHE A 181 2.42 6.37 15.66
C PHE A 181 3.75 6.91 15.12
N PRO A 182 4.37 6.26 14.12
CA PRO A 182 5.58 6.77 13.48
C PRO A 182 5.41 8.19 12.95
N ASP A 183 6.51 8.90 12.75
CA ASP A 183 6.49 10.24 12.17
C ASP A 183 6.30 10.15 10.64
N SER A 184 5.67 11.17 10.04
CA SER A 184 5.42 11.20 8.59
C SER A 184 6.68 11.52 7.80
N ALA A 185 6.70 11.12 6.52
CA ALA A 185 7.79 11.44 5.60
C ALA A 185 8.00 12.94 5.46
N THR A 186 6.91 13.72 5.42
CA THR A 186 6.96 15.20 5.40
C THR A 186 7.75 15.75 6.59
N ARG A 187 7.46 15.28 7.81
CA ARG A 187 8.14 15.74 9.04
C ARG A 187 9.58 15.24 9.14
N GLN A 188 9.86 14.13 8.52
CA GLN A 188 11.21 13.55 8.46
C GLN A 188 12.11 14.17 7.39
N GLY A 189 11.59 15.04 6.50
CA GLY A 189 12.41 15.82 5.56
C GLY A 189 12.28 15.40 4.10
N ALA A 190 11.32 14.55 3.74
CA ALA A 190 10.98 14.32 2.33
C ALA A 190 10.58 15.64 1.66
N ASP A 191 11.10 15.92 0.47
CA ASP A 191 10.78 17.14 -0.28
C ASP A 191 9.34 17.09 -0.83
N ILE A 192 8.91 15.92 -1.29
CA ILE A 192 7.53 15.63 -1.70
C ILE A 192 7.03 14.42 -0.95
N SER A 193 5.82 14.48 -0.38
CA SER A 193 5.10 13.31 0.07
C SER A 193 3.65 13.31 -0.44
N VAL A 194 3.14 12.13 -0.79
CA VAL A 194 1.79 11.96 -1.32
C VAL A 194 1.02 11.02 -0.40
N GLN A 195 -0.08 11.52 0.18
CA GLN A 195 -0.85 10.83 1.21
C GLN A 195 -2.29 10.63 0.77
N SER A 196 -2.83 9.41 0.88
CA SER A 196 -4.25 9.13 0.62
C SER A 196 -5.09 9.39 1.87
N ALA A 197 -5.80 10.51 1.90
CA ALA A 197 -6.68 10.85 3.02
C ALA A 197 -7.81 9.82 3.21
N HIS A 198 -8.28 9.21 2.11
CA HIS A 198 -9.35 8.21 2.15
C HIS A 198 -8.94 6.83 2.69
N LYS A 199 -7.63 6.55 2.83
CA LYS A 199 -7.16 5.24 3.31
C LYS A 199 -7.00 5.20 4.83
N THR A 200 -6.43 6.26 5.41
CA THR A 200 -6.01 6.25 6.82
C THR A 200 -6.50 7.47 7.61
N LEU A 201 -7.28 8.35 6.98
CA LEU A 201 -8.05 9.44 7.60
C LEU A 201 -9.54 9.32 7.19
N LEU A 202 -10.31 10.39 7.40
CA LEU A 202 -11.76 10.40 7.19
C LEU A 202 -12.19 10.93 5.81
N GLY A 203 -11.26 11.06 4.87
CA GLY A 203 -11.56 11.56 3.53
C GLY A 203 -12.44 10.60 2.72
N MET A 204 -13.27 11.15 1.84
CA MET A 204 -14.04 10.34 0.89
C MET A 204 -13.08 9.61 -0.07
N THR A 205 -13.48 8.43 -0.54
CA THR A 205 -12.70 7.67 -1.54
C THR A 205 -12.24 8.58 -2.68
N GLN A 206 -11.00 8.40 -3.14
CA GLN A 206 -10.33 9.20 -4.18
C GLN A 206 -9.64 10.48 -3.66
N THR A 207 -9.84 10.88 -2.40
CA THR A 207 -9.17 12.06 -1.86
C THR A 207 -7.75 11.77 -1.39
N ALA A 208 -6.84 12.71 -1.67
CA ALA A 208 -5.45 12.63 -1.26
C ALA A 208 -4.85 14.03 -1.05
N TYR A 209 -3.64 14.09 -0.51
CA TYR A 209 -2.82 15.29 -0.40
C TYR A 209 -1.49 15.09 -1.11
N LEU A 210 -0.96 16.15 -1.69
CA LEU A 210 0.45 16.30 -2.02
C LEU A 210 1.04 17.37 -1.11
N HIS A 211 2.14 17.04 -0.43
CA HIS A 211 2.86 17.96 0.45
C HIS A 211 4.22 18.28 -0.14
N LEU A 212 4.63 19.52 -0.03
CA LEU A 212 5.94 20.01 -0.36
C LEU A 212 6.64 20.53 0.89
N ARG A 213 7.94 20.23 1.02
CA ARG A 213 8.78 20.76 2.07
C ARG A 213 10.16 21.17 1.52
N GLY A 214 10.66 22.32 1.98
CA GLY A 214 11.93 22.86 1.54
C GLY A 214 11.84 23.55 0.17
N GLU A 215 13.00 23.91 -0.37
CA GLU A 215 13.12 24.76 -1.57
C GLU A 215 13.70 24.01 -2.79
N ARG A 216 13.94 22.68 -2.69
CA ARG A 216 14.55 21.90 -3.79
C ARG A 216 13.61 21.70 -4.95
N VAL A 217 12.32 21.73 -4.69
CA VAL A 217 11.28 21.59 -5.71
C VAL A 217 10.43 22.85 -5.73
N SER A 218 10.24 23.42 -6.91
CA SER A 218 9.45 24.65 -7.07
C SER A 218 7.96 24.36 -6.96
N GLU A 219 7.22 25.16 -6.17
CA GLU A 219 5.74 25.12 -6.10
C GLU A 219 5.12 25.26 -7.49
N SER A 220 5.59 26.19 -8.31
CA SER A 220 5.02 26.45 -9.64
C SER A 220 5.16 25.25 -10.58
N VAL A 221 6.22 24.45 -10.46
CA VAL A 221 6.39 23.23 -11.24
C VAL A 221 5.39 22.15 -10.79
N ILE A 222 5.18 22.01 -9.49
CA ILE A 222 4.15 21.08 -8.97
C ILE A 222 2.76 21.50 -9.45
N GLU A 223 2.41 22.77 -9.35
CA GLU A 223 1.11 23.31 -9.81
C GLU A 223 0.91 23.08 -11.31
N GLU A 224 1.95 23.30 -12.14
CA GLU A 224 1.92 22.96 -13.57
C GLU A 224 1.61 21.47 -13.79
N LYS A 225 2.27 20.56 -13.06
CA LYS A 225 2.04 19.12 -13.23
C LYS A 225 0.68 18.68 -12.69
N LEU A 226 0.22 19.23 -11.59
CA LEU A 226 -1.13 18.98 -11.08
C LEU A 226 -2.19 19.40 -12.09
N SER A 227 -2.02 20.53 -12.77
CA SER A 227 -2.96 20.97 -13.82
C SER A 227 -3.05 20.02 -15.03
N ILE A 228 -2.01 19.17 -15.25
CA ILE A 228 -2.01 18.17 -16.31
C ILE A 228 -2.71 16.88 -15.85
N PHE A 229 -2.44 16.42 -14.62
CA PHE A 229 -2.89 15.11 -14.16
C PHE A 229 -4.18 15.13 -13.34
N GLU A 230 -4.65 16.30 -12.97
CA GLU A 230 -5.88 16.47 -12.22
C GLU A 230 -6.99 17.08 -13.08
N SER A 231 -8.25 16.80 -12.71
CA SER A 231 -9.42 17.30 -13.42
C SER A 231 -9.47 18.83 -13.42
N SER A 232 -9.76 19.43 -14.57
CA SER A 232 -10.07 20.87 -14.68
C SER A 232 -11.43 21.26 -14.08
N SER A 233 -12.25 20.26 -13.69
CA SER A 233 -13.53 20.45 -13.00
C SER A 233 -13.53 19.61 -11.73
N PRO A 234 -12.79 20.03 -10.69
CA PRO A 234 -12.59 19.25 -9.49
C PRO A 234 -13.88 19.11 -8.68
N SER A 235 -14.07 17.96 -8.04
CA SER A 235 -15.26 17.67 -7.22
C SER A 235 -15.23 18.44 -5.90
N TYR A 236 -16.15 19.37 -5.71
CA TYR A 236 -16.32 20.12 -4.45
C TYR A 236 -16.67 19.24 -3.25
N PRO A 237 -17.52 18.20 -3.37
CA PRO A 237 -17.72 17.25 -2.28
C PRO A 237 -16.41 16.58 -1.80
N LEU A 238 -15.51 16.23 -2.73
CA LEU A 238 -14.20 15.65 -2.37
C LEU A 238 -13.31 16.69 -1.67
N MET A 239 -13.23 17.91 -2.20
CA MET A 239 -12.46 18.98 -1.57
C MET A 239 -13.02 19.35 -0.18
N LEU A 240 -14.34 19.37 -0.01
CA LEU A 240 -15.00 19.59 1.27
C LEU A 240 -14.62 18.49 2.28
N SER A 241 -14.54 17.22 1.84
CA SER A 241 -14.15 16.14 2.74
C SER A 241 -12.69 16.23 3.16
N LEU A 242 -11.78 16.72 2.31
CA LEU A 242 -10.37 16.99 2.65
C LEU A 242 -10.25 18.12 3.68
N ALA A 243 -10.95 19.22 3.45
CA ALA A 243 -11.02 20.34 4.41
C ALA A 243 -11.64 19.89 5.75
N GLY A 244 -12.69 19.07 5.69
CA GLY A 244 -13.35 18.49 6.86
C GLY A 244 -12.44 17.57 7.66
N CYS A 245 -11.56 16.80 7.02
CA CYS A 245 -10.54 16.01 7.72
C CYS A 245 -9.61 16.89 8.54
N THR A 246 -9.13 18.00 7.97
CA THR A 246 -8.26 18.95 8.68
C THR A 246 -8.99 19.57 9.86
N GLU A 247 -10.21 20.06 9.65
CA GLU A 247 -11.03 20.65 10.71
C GLU A 247 -11.32 19.68 11.85
N TRP A 248 -11.69 18.45 11.52
CA TRP A 248 -11.91 17.40 12.51
C TRP A 248 -10.64 17.06 13.29
N MET A 249 -9.49 16.98 12.64
CA MET A 249 -8.21 16.77 13.32
C MET A 249 -7.87 17.87 14.30
N GLU A 250 -8.15 19.13 13.96
CA GLU A 250 -7.91 20.28 14.86
C GLU A 250 -8.84 20.27 16.09
N GLN A 251 -10.06 19.76 15.96
CA GLN A 251 -11.08 19.77 17.01
C GLN A 251 -11.07 18.51 17.87
N GLU A 252 -11.08 17.34 17.25
CA GLU A 252 -11.33 16.05 17.90
C GLU A 252 -10.18 15.04 17.70
N GLY A 253 -9.34 15.24 16.69
CA GLY A 253 -8.36 14.25 16.25
C GLY A 253 -7.40 13.82 17.33
N ARG A 254 -6.90 14.76 18.17
CA ARG A 254 -5.94 14.41 19.23
C ARG A 254 -6.50 13.37 20.21
N GLN A 255 -7.72 13.57 20.71
CA GLN A 255 -8.34 12.62 21.64
C GLN A 255 -8.62 11.29 20.96
N CYS A 256 -9.18 11.30 19.75
CA CYS A 256 -9.46 10.09 18.99
C CYS A 256 -8.19 9.26 18.74
N PHE A 257 -7.07 9.86 18.37
CA PHE A 257 -5.80 9.16 18.17
C PHE A 257 -5.24 8.56 19.47
N MET A 258 -5.40 9.25 20.59
CA MET A 258 -5.01 8.70 21.89
C MET A 258 -5.86 7.48 22.27
N ASP A 259 -7.15 7.53 22.03
CA ASP A 259 -8.08 6.43 22.29
C ASP A 259 -7.81 5.26 21.33
N TRP A 260 -7.58 5.54 20.06
CA TRP A 260 -7.18 4.54 19.07
C TRP A 260 -5.90 3.81 19.46
N ALA A 261 -4.84 4.55 19.80
CA ALA A 261 -3.59 3.97 20.25
C ALA A 261 -3.73 3.16 21.54
N ALA A 262 -4.60 3.60 22.48
CA ALA A 262 -4.90 2.84 23.70
C ALA A 262 -5.62 1.53 23.37
N ALA A 263 -6.58 1.54 22.44
CA ALA A 263 -7.31 0.36 22.00
C ALA A 263 -6.39 -0.65 21.28
N LEU A 264 -5.46 -0.17 20.43
CA LEU A 264 -4.46 -1.02 19.79
C LEU A 264 -3.55 -1.70 20.83
N ARG A 265 -3.07 -0.98 21.84
CA ARG A 265 -2.27 -1.58 22.93
C ARG A 265 -3.04 -2.65 23.72
N ALA A 266 -4.32 -2.41 23.99
CA ALA A 266 -5.17 -3.40 24.67
C ALA A 266 -5.43 -4.65 23.79
N PHE A 267 -5.58 -4.44 22.49
CA PHE A 267 -5.65 -5.53 21.50
C PHE A 267 -4.39 -6.39 21.55
N ASP A 268 -3.20 -5.78 21.57
CA ASP A 268 -1.92 -6.46 21.61
C ASP A 268 -1.76 -7.35 22.85
N GLU A 269 -2.15 -6.85 24.00
CA GLU A 269 -2.10 -7.63 25.23
C GLU A 269 -2.99 -8.86 25.16
N THR A 270 -4.15 -8.74 24.49
CA THR A 270 -5.10 -9.84 24.34
C THR A 270 -4.56 -10.91 23.41
N ILE A 271 -3.97 -10.54 22.29
CA ILE A 271 -3.46 -11.49 21.27
C ILE A 271 -2.15 -12.17 21.65
N ARG A 272 -1.43 -11.70 22.67
CA ARG A 272 -0.21 -12.38 23.18
C ARG A 272 -0.44 -13.83 23.61
N SER A 273 -1.68 -14.21 23.87
CA SER A 273 -2.06 -15.57 24.25
C SER A 273 -2.22 -16.53 23.06
N LEU A 274 -2.17 -16.05 21.83
CA LEU A 274 -2.23 -16.88 20.62
C LEU A 274 -1.02 -17.82 20.56
N ARG A 275 -1.25 -19.06 20.10
CA ARG A 275 -0.23 -20.12 20.05
C ARG A 275 0.25 -20.43 18.64
N HIS A 276 -0.67 -20.41 17.69
CA HIS A 276 -0.45 -20.78 16.29
C HIS A 276 -0.42 -19.57 15.38
N LEU A 277 -1.32 -18.63 15.62
CA LEU A 277 -1.37 -17.36 14.94
C LEU A 277 -0.47 -16.34 15.59
N ARG A 278 0.05 -15.42 14.79
CA ARG A 278 0.77 -14.23 15.26
C ARG A 278 0.14 -13.02 14.62
N VAL A 279 0.12 -11.90 15.32
CA VAL A 279 -0.18 -10.61 14.69
C VAL A 279 1.11 -9.80 14.74
N LEU A 280 1.67 -9.54 13.56
CA LEU A 280 2.85 -8.68 13.44
C LEU A 280 2.36 -7.27 13.67
N CYS A 281 2.73 -6.72 14.77
CA CYS A 281 2.17 -5.43 14.85
C CYS A 281 2.83 -4.48 15.78
N HIS A 282 3.35 -4.84 16.88
CA HIS A 282 3.17 -3.80 17.84
C HIS A 282 4.41 -3.59 18.66
N GLY A 283 4.82 -2.33 18.69
CA GLY A 283 5.85 -1.81 19.53
C GLY A 283 7.27 -2.29 19.14
N GLU A 284 8.17 -2.15 20.09
CA GLU A 284 9.59 -2.49 19.93
C GLU A 284 9.83 -3.95 19.55
N ASP A 285 8.93 -4.86 19.95
CA ASP A 285 9.07 -6.30 19.68
C ASP A 285 8.97 -6.62 18.18
N ALA A 286 8.08 -5.97 17.43
CA ALA A 286 7.94 -6.16 15.99
C ALA A 286 9.16 -5.63 15.24
N VAL A 287 9.66 -4.45 15.63
CA VAL A 287 10.85 -3.83 15.05
C VAL A 287 12.11 -4.66 15.36
N ASN A 288 12.22 -5.21 16.58
CA ASN A 288 13.36 -6.02 16.97
C ASN A 288 13.38 -7.42 16.36
N ALA A 289 12.22 -7.96 15.99
CA ALA A 289 12.10 -9.29 15.39
C ALA A 289 12.37 -9.30 13.87
N HIS A 290 12.28 -8.13 13.22
CA HIS A 290 12.38 -7.95 11.77
C HIS A 290 13.31 -6.78 11.45
N ALA A 291 13.80 -6.68 10.21
CA ALA A 291 14.61 -5.56 9.76
C ALA A 291 13.74 -4.32 9.42
N PHE A 292 12.87 -3.94 10.36
CA PHE A 292 12.01 -2.76 10.26
C PHE A 292 12.63 -1.60 11.06
N TYR A 293 12.71 -0.43 10.44
CA TYR A 293 13.08 0.79 11.14
C TYR A 293 11.97 1.22 12.12
N ALA A 294 10.74 1.21 11.63
CA ALA A 294 9.54 1.40 12.43
C ALA A 294 8.36 0.67 11.78
N PHE A 295 7.27 0.53 12.51
CA PHE A 295 6.06 -0.13 12.06
C PHE A 295 4.82 0.69 12.44
N ASP A 296 3.85 0.79 11.53
CA ASP A 296 2.57 1.45 11.76
C ASP A 296 1.60 0.50 12.50
N PRO A 297 1.30 0.74 13.78
CA PRO A 297 0.45 -0.14 14.55
C PRO A 297 -1.01 -0.18 14.11
N SER A 298 -1.42 0.69 13.18
CA SER A 298 -2.77 0.65 12.59
C SER A 298 -2.99 -0.54 11.66
N LYS A 299 -1.90 -1.21 11.25
CA LYS A 299 -1.89 -2.35 10.34
C LYS A 299 -1.80 -3.64 11.15
N LEU A 300 -2.88 -4.40 11.18
CA LEU A 300 -2.95 -5.68 11.88
C LEU A 300 -2.64 -6.81 10.89
N VAL A 301 -1.37 -7.19 10.79
CA VAL A 301 -0.91 -8.27 9.93
C VAL A 301 -1.05 -9.59 10.67
N ILE A 302 -2.04 -10.40 10.30
CA ILE A 302 -2.30 -11.71 10.89
C ILE A 302 -1.42 -12.73 10.16
N ASP A 303 -0.29 -13.07 10.77
CA ASP A 303 0.66 -14.06 10.23
C ASP A 303 0.12 -15.48 10.45
N CYS A 304 -0.14 -16.14 9.32
CA CYS A 304 -0.59 -17.54 9.24
C CYS A 304 0.57 -18.49 8.87
N SER A 305 1.78 -17.99 8.68
CA SER A 305 2.92 -18.75 8.13
C SER A 305 3.31 -19.98 8.96
N ALA A 306 3.07 -19.97 10.25
CA ALA A 306 3.30 -21.10 11.14
C ALA A 306 2.13 -22.09 11.22
N THR A 307 1.02 -21.84 10.50
CA THR A 307 -0.19 -22.66 10.53
C THR A 307 -0.42 -23.40 9.21
N ARG A 308 -1.49 -24.19 9.12
CA ARG A 308 -1.97 -24.80 7.88
C ARG A 308 -2.97 -23.90 7.13
N LEU A 309 -3.33 -22.73 7.68
CA LEU A 309 -4.19 -21.77 7.00
C LEU A 309 -3.35 -20.84 6.15
N SER A 310 -3.85 -20.52 4.96
CA SER A 310 -3.37 -19.34 4.23
C SER A 310 -4.03 -18.07 4.76
N GLY A 311 -3.45 -16.91 4.44
CA GLY A 311 -4.10 -15.63 4.71
C GLY A 311 -5.48 -15.52 4.03
N TYR A 312 -5.66 -16.10 2.85
CA TYR A 312 -6.96 -16.17 2.16
C TYR A 312 -8.00 -16.95 2.95
N ALA A 313 -7.59 -18.13 3.46
CA ALA A 313 -8.48 -18.93 4.30
C ALA A 313 -8.84 -18.20 5.59
N MET A 314 -7.87 -17.48 6.19
CA MET A 314 -8.11 -16.65 7.36
C MET A 314 -9.10 -15.53 7.07
N MET A 315 -8.94 -14.79 5.98
CA MET A 315 -9.87 -13.74 5.56
C MET A 315 -11.29 -14.27 5.34
N ASP A 316 -11.43 -15.43 4.70
CA ASP A 316 -12.73 -16.09 4.50
C ASP A 316 -13.38 -16.49 5.82
N LEU A 317 -12.63 -17.07 6.77
CA LEU A 317 -13.15 -17.46 8.08
C LEU A 317 -13.63 -16.23 8.85
N LEU A 318 -12.87 -15.16 8.88
CA LEU A 318 -13.22 -13.91 9.56
C LEU A 318 -14.48 -13.28 8.93
N ARG A 319 -14.59 -13.29 7.61
CA ARG A 319 -15.78 -12.80 6.90
C ARG A 319 -17.03 -13.64 7.20
N MET A 320 -16.92 -14.96 7.06
CA MET A 320 -18.09 -15.84 7.12
C MET A 320 -18.63 -16.06 8.54
N TYR A 321 -17.75 -16.12 9.55
CA TYR A 321 -18.14 -16.47 10.91
C TYR A 321 -18.17 -15.30 11.88
N PHE A 322 -17.39 -14.24 11.57
CA PHE A 322 -17.25 -13.09 12.47
C PHE A 322 -17.64 -11.75 11.81
N HIS A 323 -18.04 -11.79 10.52
CA HIS A 323 -18.47 -10.60 9.76
C HIS A 323 -17.43 -9.48 9.63
N TYR A 324 -16.14 -9.83 9.72
CA TYR A 324 -15.05 -8.90 9.45
C TYR A 324 -14.59 -9.01 8.00
N GLU A 325 -14.67 -7.90 7.28
CA GLU A 325 -14.08 -7.76 5.95
C GLU A 325 -12.66 -7.20 6.11
N LEU A 326 -11.65 -7.93 5.66
CA LEU A 326 -10.26 -7.51 5.75
C LEU A 326 -9.83 -6.79 4.47
N GLU A 327 -8.74 -6.04 4.57
CA GLU A 327 -8.22 -5.24 3.47
C GLU A 327 -7.63 -6.10 2.34
N MET A 328 -6.79 -7.08 2.70
CA MET A 328 -6.20 -8.01 1.74
C MET A 328 -5.68 -9.28 2.43
N ALA A 329 -5.36 -10.27 1.62
CA ALA A 329 -4.67 -11.48 2.06
C ALA A 329 -3.55 -11.84 1.09
N GLN A 330 -2.55 -12.53 1.62
CA GLN A 330 -1.44 -13.14 0.90
C GLN A 330 -1.30 -14.61 1.34
N PRO A 331 -0.52 -15.45 0.67
CA PRO A 331 -0.36 -16.84 1.10
C PRO A 331 0.02 -17.02 2.57
N GLY A 332 0.85 -16.15 3.11
CA GLY A 332 1.38 -16.23 4.48
C GLY A 332 0.61 -15.43 5.51
N TYR A 333 -0.19 -14.45 5.12
CA TYR A 333 -0.86 -13.55 6.06
C TYR A 333 -2.15 -12.94 5.51
N ALA A 334 -2.97 -12.41 6.42
CA ALA A 334 -4.09 -11.52 6.11
C ALA A 334 -3.87 -10.17 6.80
N LEU A 335 -4.34 -9.09 6.18
CA LEU A 335 -4.18 -7.72 6.67
C LEU A 335 -5.53 -7.10 6.99
N ALA A 336 -5.68 -6.66 8.24
CA ALA A 336 -6.72 -5.74 8.64
C ALA A 336 -6.12 -4.33 8.82
N MET A 337 -6.87 -3.32 8.46
CA MET A 337 -6.51 -1.91 8.65
C MET A 337 -7.46 -1.27 9.65
N THR A 338 -6.92 -0.48 10.56
CA THR A 338 -7.70 0.35 11.47
C THR A 338 -7.47 1.82 11.19
N GLY A 339 -8.40 2.66 11.62
CA GLY A 339 -8.33 4.10 11.42
C GLY A 339 -9.15 4.89 12.43
N PRO A 340 -9.09 6.23 12.41
CA PRO A 340 -9.80 7.08 13.36
C PRO A 340 -11.33 7.02 13.21
N GLY A 341 -11.84 6.41 12.13
CA GLY A 341 -13.28 6.22 11.90
C GLY A 341 -13.85 4.93 12.46
N ASP A 342 -13.01 4.04 13.01
CA ASP A 342 -13.47 2.76 13.55
C ASP A 342 -14.11 2.90 14.93
N ASP A 343 -15.03 1.98 15.24
CA ASP A 343 -15.47 1.76 16.61
C ASP A 343 -14.42 0.92 17.36
N PHE A 344 -13.65 1.55 18.22
CA PHE A 344 -12.57 0.89 18.96
C PHE A 344 -13.06 -0.22 19.91
N ALA A 345 -14.37 -0.27 20.22
CA ALA A 345 -14.95 -1.38 20.96
C ALA A 345 -14.97 -2.70 20.15
N GLU A 346 -14.77 -2.66 18.84
CA GLU A 346 -14.67 -3.84 18.00
C GLU A 346 -13.29 -4.54 18.10
N LEU A 347 -12.22 -3.85 18.51
CA LEU A 347 -10.89 -4.47 18.61
C LEU A 347 -10.80 -5.63 19.60
N PRO A 348 -11.36 -5.56 20.82
CA PRO A 348 -11.45 -6.72 21.71
C PRO A 348 -12.25 -7.87 21.12
N ARG A 349 -13.33 -7.61 20.39
CA ARG A 349 -14.14 -8.62 19.71
C ARG A 349 -13.37 -9.28 18.57
N PHE A 350 -12.60 -8.50 17.83
CA PHE A 350 -11.72 -9.02 16.78
C PHE A 350 -10.60 -9.90 17.37
N ALA A 351 -9.99 -9.50 18.47
CA ALA A 351 -9.01 -10.32 19.18
C ALA A 351 -9.59 -11.66 19.64
N GLU A 352 -10.83 -11.65 20.14
CA GLU A 352 -11.51 -12.87 20.54
C GLU A 352 -11.84 -13.78 19.33
N ALA A 353 -12.21 -13.22 18.18
CA ALA A 353 -12.37 -13.99 16.95
C ALA A 353 -11.08 -14.72 16.55
N LEU A 354 -9.94 -14.05 16.63
CA LEU A 354 -8.62 -14.65 16.37
C LEU A 354 -8.30 -15.76 17.37
N ARG A 355 -8.61 -15.56 18.67
CA ARG A 355 -8.41 -16.58 19.71
C ARG A 355 -9.28 -17.82 19.47
N MET A 356 -10.51 -17.66 19.02
CA MET A 356 -11.39 -18.79 18.69
C MET A 356 -10.85 -19.61 17.51
N ILE A 357 -10.33 -18.97 16.47
CA ILE A 357 -9.68 -19.67 15.35
C ILE A 357 -8.40 -20.36 15.83
N ASP A 358 -7.56 -19.69 16.61
CA ASP A 358 -6.32 -20.22 17.17
C ASP A 358 -6.56 -21.44 18.05
N GLN A 359 -7.62 -21.41 18.88
CA GLN A 359 -8.05 -22.54 19.70
C GLN A 359 -8.44 -23.75 18.83
N VAL A 360 -9.14 -23.54 17.73
CA VAL A 360 -9.53 -24.64 16.83
C VAL A 360 -8.29 -25.25 16.17
N LEU A 361 -7.27 -24.45 15.85
CA LEU A 361 -6.00 -24.96 15.35
C LEU A 361 -5.27 -25.81 16.39
N ASP A 362 -5.29 -25.43 17.68
CA ASP A 362 -4.72 -26.19 18.79
C ASP A 362 -5.44 -27.53 19.00
N GLU A 363 -6.77 -27.56 18.90
CA GLU A 363 -7.58 -28.80 19.01
C GLU A 363 -7.30 -29.80 17.88
N ASP A 364 -6.98 -29.32 16.67
CA ASP A 364 -6.68 -30.19 15.52
C ASP A 364 -5.29 -30.85 15.65
N GLU A 365 -4.36 -30.22 16.34
CA GLU A 365 -3.04 -30.77 16.64
C GLU A 365 -3.03 -31.66 17.89
N ASN A 366 -3.88 -31.36 18.89
CA ASN A 366 -3.96 -32.03 20.18
C ASN A 366 -5.38 -32.53 20.47
N ALA A 367 -5.79 -33.63 19.84
CA ALA A 367 -7.16 -34.15 19.88
C ALA A 367 -7.74 -34.46 21.30
N ASP A 368 -6.94 -34.37 22.35
CA ASP A 368 -7.32 -34.70 23.75
C ASP A 368 -7.64 -33.47 24.62
N SER A 369 -7.52 -32.24 24.13
CA SER A 369 -7.71 -31.04 24.95
C SER A 369 -8.95 -30.21 24.58
N VAL A 370 -10.14 -30.72 24.89
CA VAL A 370 -11.38 -29.91 24.80
C VAL A 370 -11.50 -29.04 26.04
N ARG A 371 -11.14 -27.75 25.97
CA ARG A 371 -11.52 -26.72 26.94
C ARG A 371 -12.40 -25.69 26.27
N THR A 372 -13.68 -25.72 26.65
CA THR A 372 -14.65 -24.70 26.28
C THR A 372 -14.36 -23.42 27.05
N LEU A 373 -13.79 -22.42 26.41
CA LEU A 373 -13.75 -21.05 26.90
C LEU A 373 -14.57 -20.19 25.95
N VAL A 374 -15.88 -20.18 26.15
CA VAL A 374 -16.75 -19.19 25.54
C VAL A 374 -16.94 -18.07 26.56
N ASP A 375 -16.16 -17.02 26.43
CA ASP A 375 -16.47 -15.78 27.12
C ASP A 375 -17.40 -14.98 26.19
N GLY A 376 -18.60 -14.80 26.63
CA GLY A 376 -19.84 -14.25 26.06
C GLY A 376 -19.89 -13.33 24.83
N THR A 377 -18.78 -13.07 24.14
CA THR A 377 -18.69 -12.06 23.05
C THR A 377 -19.22 -12.57 21.70
N TRP A 378 -19.08 -13.88 21.42
CA TRP A 378 -19.50 -14.52 20.17
C TRP A 378 -20.43 -15.71 20.44
N THR A 379 -21.55 -15.45 21.12
CA THR A 379 -22.54 -16.51 21.46
C THR A 379 -23.26 -17.09 20.24
N ASP A 380 -23.25 -16.37 19.13
CA ASP A 380 -23.95 -16.73 17.89
C ASP A 380 -23.09 -17.54 16.91
N VAL A 381 -21.79 -17.72 17.19
CA VAL A 381 -20.90 -18.50 16.34
C VAL A 381 -21.10 -20.00 16.61
N ASP A 382 -21.49 -20.72 15.57
CA ASP A 382 -21.52 -22.18 15.61
C ASP A 382 -20.11 -22.74 15.59
N MET A 383 -19.59 -23.06 16.78
CA MET A 383 -18.26 -23.64 16.95
C MET A 383 -18.05 -24.96 16.21
N SER A 384 -19.13 -25.77 16.03
CA SER A 384 -19.01 -26.99 15.24
C SER A 384 -18.81 -26.72 13.77
N ALA A 385 -19.54 -25.73 13.23
CA ALA A 385 -19.39 -25.28 11.86
C ALA A 385 -18.01 -24.60 11.64
N LEU A 386 -17.54 -23.81 12.60
CA LEU A 386 -16.21 -23.20 12.55
C LEU A 386 -15.10 -24.25 12.53
N ARG A 387 -15.16 -25.26 13.43
CA ARG A 387 -14.21 -26.39 13.45
C ARG A 387 -14.17 -27.13 12.12
N GLU A 388 -15.33 -27.45 11.57
CA GLU A 388 -15.42 -28.12 10.27
C GLU A 388 -14.85 -27.25 9.14
N ALA A 389 -15.12 -25.94 9.16
CA ALA A 389 -14.58 -25.00 8.17
C ALA A 389 -13.06 -24.89 8.24
N VAL A 390 -12.50 -24.74 9.45
CA VAL A 390 -11.05 -24.68 9.67
C VAL A 390 -10.39 -25.97 9.17
N ARG A 391 -10.89 -27.15 9.58
CA ARG A 391 -10.38 -28.43 9.11
C ARG A 391 -10.43 -28.57 7.59
N ARG A 392 -11.54 -28.18 6.96
CA ARG A 392 -11.69 -28.22 5.52
C ARG A 392 -10.69 -27.26 4.83
N LYS A 393 -10.56 -26.04 5.32
CA LYS A 393 -9.58 -25.06 4.79
C LYS A 393 -8.16 -25.57 4.94
N CYS A 394 -7.79 -26.12 6.10
CA CYS A 394 -6.47 -26.74 6.32
C CYS A 394 -6.21 -27.96 5.40
N ALA A 395 -7.26 -28.72 5.01
CA ALA A 395 -7.13 -29.88 4.14
C ALA A 395 -7.12 -29.53 2.65
N THR A 396 -7.79 -28.45 2.25
CA THR A 396 -7.93 -28.04 0.83
C THR A 396 -6.96 -26.94 0.43
N ASP A 397 -6.34 -26.27 1.40
CA ASP A 397 -5.36 -25.23 1.11
C ASP A 397 -4.09 -25.88 0.57
N THR A 398 -3.72 -25.54 -0.67
CA THR A 398 -2.54 -26.10 -1.34
C THR A 398 -1.23 -25.82 -0.61
N MET A 399 -1.23 -24.83 0.30
CA MET A 399 -0.11 -24.63 1.23
C MET A 399 -0.03 -25.71 2.30
N ALA A 400 -1.13 -26.39 2.64
CA ALA A 400 -1.15 -27.51 3.59
C ALA A 400 -0.51 -28.78 3.01
N GLU A 401 -0.69 -29.05 1.70
CA GLU A 401 0.00 -30.17 1.04
C GLU A 401 1.52 -29.99 1.02
N VAL A 402 1.98 -28.75 0.93
CA VAL A 402 3.40 -28.35 0.95
C VAL A 402 4.01 -28.47 2.36
N ARG A 403 3.21 -28.31 3.42
CA ARG A 403 3.69 -28.32 4.82
C ARG A 403 3.57 -29.68 5.53
N ASN A 404 2.85 -30.66 5.00
CA ASN A 404 2.56 -31.95 5.64
C ASN A 404 3.75 -32.92 5.80
N SER A 405 4.95 -32.56 5.33
CA SER A 405 6.19 -33.14 5.79
C SER A 405 7.17 -32.04 6.12
N ALA A 406 7.77 -32.07 7.31
CA ALA A 406 8.80 -31.10 7.71
C ALA A 406 10.01 -31.11 6.73
N GLU A 407 10.15 -32.17 5.97
CA GLU A 407 11.14 -32.36 4.93
C GLU A 407 10.62 -31.91 3.54
N SER A 408 9.33 -32.14 3.22
CA SER A 408 8.69 -31.64 2.00
C SER A 408 8.36 -30.14 2.09
N ALA A 409 8.07 -29.58 3.29
CA ALA A 409 7.89 -28.15 3.48
C ALA A 409 9.19 -27.38 3.22
N ARG A 410 10.35 -27.92 3.64
CA ARG A 410 11.65 -27.36 3.26
C ARG A 410 11.93 -27.47 1.78
N LEU A 411 11.57 -28.59 1.14
CA LEU A 411 11.81 -28.84 -0.29
C LEU A 411 10.83 -28.07 -1.19
N ALA A 412 9.59 -27.86 -0.78
CA ALA A 412 8.59 -27.15 -1.57
C ALA A 412 8.66 -25.62 -1.41
N MET A 413 9.17 -25.10 -0.29
CA MET A 413 9.59 -23.68 -0.17
C MET A 413 10.88 -23.42 -0.96
N VAL A 414 11.70 -24.44 -1.20
CA VAL A 414 12.93 -24.34 -2.01
C VAL A 414 12.63 -24.23 -3.50
N ASP A 415 11.45 -24.65 -3.98
CA ASP A 415 11.11 -24.65 -5.41
C ASP A 415 10.30 -23.43 -5.88
N ILE A 416 9.77 -22.59 -4.96
CA ILE A 416 9.14 -21.33 -5.33
C ILE A 416 10.14 -20.20 -5.06
N PRO A 417 10.66 -19.54 -6.11
CA PRO A 417 11.51 -18.37 -5.90
C PRO A 417 10.75 -17.33 -5.07
N SER A 418 11.42 -16.72 -4.10
CA SER A 418 10.88 -15.53 -3.47
C SER A 418 10.59 -14.46 -4.54
N LEU A 419 9.67 -13.56 -4.29
CA LEU A 419 9.40 -12.46 -5.22
C LEU A 419 10.70 -11.70 -5.58
N GLN A 420 11.60 -11.52 -4.61
CA GLN A 420 12.89 -10.87 -4.81
C GLN A 420 13.82 -11.64 -5.76
N GLU A 421 13.83 -12.98 -5.70
CA GLU A 421 14.61 -13.83 -6.61
C GLU A 421 13.96 -13.90 -8.00
N ALA A 422 12.63 -13.91 -8.04
CA ALA A 422 11.86 -14.00 -9.28
C ALA A 422 11.96 -12.71 -10.10
N THR A 423 11.96 -11.55 -9.45
CA THR A 423 11.89 -10.26 -10.14
C THR A 423 13.14 -10.01 -10.99
N PRO A 424 12.97 -9.66 -12.28
CA PRO A 424 14.08 -9.38 -13.19
C PRO A 424 14.94 -8.22 -12.72
N LYS A 425 16.25 -8.31 -12.91
CA LYS A 425 17.22 -7.26 -12.56
C LYS A 425 17.82 -6.57 -13.78
N GLU A 426 17.64 -7.13 -14.97
CA GLU A 426 18.16 -6.61 -16.23
C GLU A 426 17.07 -5.83 -16.97
N MET A 427 17.26 -4.54 -17.11
CA MET A 427 16.48 -3.67 -17.99
C MET A 427 17.16 -3.61 -19.35
N VAL A 428 16.51 -4.08 -20.41
CA VAL A 428 17.02 -4.11 -21.78
C VAL A 428 16.62 -2.86 -22.56
N GLN A 429 15.43 -2.36 -22.28
CA GLN A 429 14.87 -1.11 -22.82
C GLN A 429 14.19 -0.35 -21.70
N THR A 430 14.05 0.95 -21.84
CA THR A 430 13.24 1.73 -20.91
C THR A 430 11.77 1.27 -20.96
N PRO A 431 11.00 1.46 -19.90
CA PRO A 431 9.57 1.11 -19.90
C PRO A 431 8.79 1.75 -21.05
N CYS A 432 9.11 3.00 -21.40
CA CYS A 432 8.47 3.71 -22.51
C CYS A 432 8.78 3.07 -23.87
N GLU A 433 10.07 2.82 -24.17
CA GLU A 433 10.46 2.17 -25.42
C GLU A 433 9.81 0.81 -25.58
N ALA A 434 9.78 0.01 -24.50
CA ALA A 434 9.19 -1.32 -24.51
C ALA A 434 7.66 -1.30 -24.68
N VAL A 435 6.97 -0.31 -24.12
CA VAL A 435 5.52 -0.15 -24.29
C VAL A 435 5.16 0.25 -25.72
N GLU A 436 5.98 1.04 -26.38
CA GLU A 436 5.77 1.46 -27.77
C GLU A 436 6.19 0.41 -28.81
N ALA A 437 7.04 -0.57 -28.41
CA ALA A 437 7.55 -1.60 -29.29
C ALA A 437 6.49 -2.63 -29.71
N ALA A 438 6.74 -3.30 -30.82
CA ALA A 438 5.91 -4.42 -31.28
C ALA A 438 6.04 -5.62 -30.34
N VAL A 439 4.91 -6.23 -29.99
CA VAL A 439 4.83 -7.39 -29.08
C VAL A 439 4.18 -8.59 -29.71
N GLU A 440 4.50 -9.76 -29.20
CA GLU A 440 3.80 -11.03 -29.45
C GLU A 440 3.37 -11.68 -28.14
N MET A 441 2.27 -12.45 -28.18
CA MET A 441 1.73 -13.14 -27.02
C MET A 441 2.46 -14.48 -26.82
N VAL A 442 3.32 -14.56 -25.80
CA VAL A 442 4.17 -15.71 -25.49
C VAL A 442 3.55 -16.52 -24.33
N PRO A 443 3.39 -17.84 -24.45
CA PRO A 443 2.96 -18.69 -23.35
C PRO A 443 3.90 -18.57 -22.14
N VAL A 444 3.36 -18.58 -20.91
CA VAL A 444 4.17 -18.43 -19.68
C VAL A 444 5.33 -19.42 -19.63
N ALA A 445 5.13 -20.66 -20.09
CA ALA A 445 6.20 -21.67 -20.11
C ALA A 445 7.38 -21.35 -21.06
N ALA A 446 7.23 -20.39 -21.98
CA ALA A 446 8.23 -20.01 -22.99
C ALA A 446 8.81 -18.61 -22.77
N LEU A 447 8.59 -18.00 -21.60
CA LEU A 447 8.99 -16.62 -21.31
C LEU A 447 10.46 -16.43 -20.99
N GLN A 448 11.17 -17.50 -20.59
CA GLN A 448 12.56 -17.38 -20.15
C GLN A 448 13.45 -16.71 -21.23
N GLY A 449 14.18 -15.68 -20.81
CA GLY A 449 15.07 -14.91 -21.67
C GLY A 449 14.37 -13.90 -22.61
N ARG A 450 13.03 -13.92 -22.67
CA ARG A 450 12.25 -12.91 -23.41
C ARG A 450 12.27 -11.57 -22.65
N VAL A 451 11.96 -10.51 -23.34
CA VAL A 451 11.82 -9.16 -22.74
C VAL A 451 10.35 -8.81 -22.65
N SER A 452 9.91 -8.39 -21.47
CA SER A 452 8.51 -8.01 -21.25
C SER A 452 8.13 -6.79 -22.07
N GLY A 453 6.97 -6.83 -22.72
CA GLY A 453 6.33 -5.71 -23.40
C GLY A 453 5.13 -5.18 -22.63
N GLU A 454 4.88 -5.69 -21.43
CA GLU A 454 3.76 -5.29 -20.59
C GLU A 454 4.09 -5.30 -19.11
N TYR A 455 3.25 -4.62 -18.32
CA TYR A 455 3.25 -4.75 -16.87
C TYR A 455 2.44 -5.99 -16.46
N VAL A 456 2.98 -6.74 -15.51
CA VAL A 456 2.25 -7.75 -14.75
C VAL A 456 2.27 -7.32 -13.29
N TYR A 457 1.09 -7.18 -12.66
CA TYR A 457 0.95 -6.68 -11.29
C TYR A 457 0.43 -7.76 -10.35
N SER A 458 0.87 -7.74 -9.10
CA SER A 458 0.11 -8.31 -7.98
C SER A 458 -0.92 -7.28 -7.53
N TYR A 459 -2.19 -7.65 -7.42
CA TYR A 459 -3.24 -6.72 -6.97
C TYR A 459 -4.23 -7.40 -6.02
N PRO A 460 -4.43 -6.86 -4.79
CA PRO A 460 -3.72 -5.76 -4.15
C PRO A 460 -2.23 -6.09 -3.90
N PRO A 461 -1.31 -5.10 -3.73
CA PRO A 461 -1.53 -3.64 -3.70
C PRO A 461 -1.33 -2.95 -5.05
N GLY A 462 -0.96 -3.63 -6.13
CA GLY A 462 -0.66 -3.02 -7.43
C GLY A 462 0.83 -2.75 -7.66
N ILE A 463 1.68 -3.60 -7.07
CA ILE A 463 3.14 -3.59 -7.30
C ILE A 463 3.44 -4.40 -8.55
N PRO A 464 4.19 -3.84 -9.52
CA PRO A 464 4.57 -4.58 -10.71
C PRO A 464 5.55 -5.71 -10.40
N LEU A 465 5.23 -6.92 -10.86
CA LEU A 465 6.11 -8.09 -10.87
C LEU A 465 7.03 -8.07 -12.08
N LEU A 466 6.46 -7.71 -13.23
CA LEU A 466 7.19 -7.42 -14.47
C LEU A 466 6.94 -5.98 -14.91
N VAL A 467 7.99 -5.34 -15.36
CA VAL A 467 7.95 -4.01 -15.97
C VAL A 467 8.33 -4.17 -17.45
N PRO A 468 7.70 -3.44 -18.37
CA PRO A 468 8.11 -3.43 -19.78
C PRO A 468 9.60 -3.11 -19.92
N GLY A 469 10.29 -3.88 -20.76
CA GLY A 469 11.74 -3.75 -20.97
C GLY A 469 12.59 -4.64 -20.09
N GLU A 470 12.04 -5.29 -19.07
CA GLU A 470 12.77 -6.24 -18.22
C GLU A 470 12.95 -7.60 -18.91
N ARG A 471 14.15 -8.19 -18.78
CA ARG A 471 14.42 -9.57 -19.25
C ARG A 471 13.89 -10.59 -18.25
N ILE A 472 12.99 -11.43 -18.69
CA ILE A 472 12.28 -12.41 -17.86
C ILE A 472 13.21 -13.58 -17.49
N THR A 473 13.36 -13.79 -16.18
CA THR A 473 14.20 -14.87 -15.63
C THR A 473 13.43 -16.19 -15.56
N GLU A 474 14.16 -17.31 -15.43
CA GLU A 474 13.55 -18.62 -15.15
C GLU A 474 12.78 -18.61 -13.83
N ALA A 475 13.31 -17.92 -12.80
CA ALA A 475 12.63 -17.77 -11.51
C ALA A 475 11.28 -17.06 -11.66
N MET A 476 11.18 -16.00 -12.47
CA MET A 476 9.92 -15.33 -12.75
C MET A 476 8.94 -16.25 -13.51
N VAL A 477 9.41 -17.03 -14.45
CA VAL A 477 8.56 -18.02 -15.15
C VAL A 477 7.94 -19.01 -14.14
N ARG A 478 8.75 -19.56 -13.25
CA ARG A 478 8.27 -20.46 -12.19
C ARG A 478 7.27 -19.77 -11.25
N TYR A 479 7.55 -18.54 -10.86
CA TYR A 479 6.65 -17.75 -10.03
C TYR A 479 5.28 -17.55 -10.71
N LEU A 480 5.25 -17.08 -11.96
CA LEU A 480 4.02 -16.84 -12.73
C LEU A 480 3.21 -18.13 -12.95
N GLN A 481 3.87 -19.25 -13.26
CA GLN A 481 3.21 -20.56 -13.45
C GLN A 481 2.49 -21.04 -12.17
N GLN A 482 2.97 -20.65 -11.02
CA GLN A 482 2.41 -21.04 -9.74
C GLN A 482 1.36 -20.05 -9.25
N ALA A 483 1.58 -18.75 -9.45
CA ALA A 483 0.63 -17.70 -9.12
C ALA A 483 -0.67 -17.86 -9.94
N ASP A 484 -0.58 -18.13 -11.24
CA ASP A 484 -1.73 -18.32 -12.15
C ASP A 484 -2.63 -19.51 -11.76
N LYS A 485 -2.09 -20.47 -11.02
CA LYS A 485 -2.85 -21.67 -10.55
C LYS A 485 -3.53 -21.48 -9.21
N ARG A 486 -3.13 -20.47 -8.44
CA ARG A 486 -3.49 -20.35 -7.04
C ARG A 486 -4.51 -19.25 -6.75
N TYR A 487 -4.40 -18.09 -7.43
CA TYR A 487 -5.18 -16.91 -7.07
C TYR A 487 -5.36 -15.96 -8.24
N ASP A 488 -6.55 -15.39 -8.33
CA ASP A 488 -6.99 -14.42 -9.35
C ASP A 488 -6.38 -13.01 -9.15
N GLU A 489 -5.14 -12.93 -8.63
CA GLU A 489 -4.50 -11.68 -8.17
C GLU A 489 -3.57 -11.04 -9.18
N LEU A 490 -3.17 -11.77 -10.21
CA LEU A 490 -2.35 -11.22 -11.27
C LEU A 490 -3.21 -10.39 -12.22
N ARG A 491 -2.72 -9.23 -12.57
CA ARG A 491 -3.31 -8.33 -13.57
C ARG A 491 -2.28 -8.03 -14.64
N TYR A 492 -2.71 -8.05 -15.88
CA TYR A 492 -1.87 -7.90 -17.06
C TYR A 492 -2.30 -6.66 -17.84
N SER A 493 -1.37 -5.79 -18.20
CA SER A 493 -1.74 -4.53 -18.87
C SER A 493 -2.15 -4.70 -20.34
N ARG A 494 -1.75 -5.80 -20.98
CA ARG A 494 -2.04 -6.08 -22.40
C ARG A 494 -2.64 -7.44 -22.66
N SER A 495 -2.19 -8.46 -21.93
CA SER A 495 -2.58 -9.86 -22.18
C SER A 495 -3.73 -10.35 -21.28
N GLU A 496 -4.41 -9.49 -20.54
CA GLU A 496 -5.54 -9.84 -19.65
C GLU A 496 -6.61 -10.69 -20.34
N ALA A 497 -6.87 -10.44 -21.62
CA ALA A 497 -7.84 -11.19 -22.42
C ALA A 497 -7.32 -12.54 -22.97
N VAL A 498 -6.03 -12.88 -22.74
CA VAL A 498 -5.36 -14.08 -23.28
C VAL A 498 -4.71 -14.86 -22.16
N PRO A 499 -5.47 -15.61 -21.35
CA PRO A 499 -4.96 -16.31 -20.17
C PRO A 499 -3.73 -17.19 -20.47
N GLY A 500 -2.78 -17.23 -19.54
CA GLY A 500 -1.56 -18.04 -19.64
C GLY A 500 -0.52 -17.53 -20.64
N ARG A 501 -0.65 -16.28 -21.08
CA ARG A 501 0.33 -15.62 -21.97
C ARG A 501 0.73 -14.25 -21.43
N VAL A 502 1.92 -13.80 -21.84
CA VAL A 502 2.46 -12.46 -21.54
C VAL A 502 2.89 -11.82 -22.86
N ALA A 503 2.64 -10.52 -23.00
CA ALA A 503 3.12 -9.76 -24.14
C ALA A 503 4.64 -9.55 -24.01
N CYS A 504 5.41 -10.04 -24.96
CA CYS A 504 6.87 -9.89 -25.05
C CYS A 504 7.27 -9.17 -26.32
N LEU A 505 8.40 -8.45 -26.27
CA LEU A 505 8.96 -7.78 -27.45
C LEU A 505 9.28 -8.80 -28.55
N THR A 506 8.97 -8.44 -29.81
CA THR A 506 9.25 -9.30 -30.99
C THR A 506 10.70 -9.23 -31.43
N GLN A 507 11.37 -8.11 -31.18
CA GLN A 507 12.79 -7.87 -31.47
C GLN A 507 13.44 -7.21 -30.27
N VAL A 508 14.60 -7.69 -29.89
CA VAL A 508 15.44 -7.17 -28.80
C VAL A 508 16.86 -6.98 -29.31
#